data_dca21de31f15e742e4cc4d0afc085ce7
#
_entry.id   dca21de31f15e742e4cc4d0afc085ce7
#
_cell.length_a   1.000
_cell.length_b   1.000
_cell.length_c   1.000
_cell.angle_alpha   90.00
_cell.angle_beta   90.00
_cell.angle_gamma   90.00
#
_symmetry.space_group_name_H-M   'P 1'
#
loop_
_entity.id
_entity.type
_entity.pdbx_description
1 polymer ?
#
loop_
_entity_poly.entity_id
_entity_poly.type
_entity_poly.pdbx_seq_one_letter_code
_entity_poly.pdbx_strand_id
1 'polypeptide(L)'
;VQKAPYFEDVAHTIYHYLEDTIFVAHNVHFDYNFLARELVRCGTPPLTIPAIDTVELAQIFLPTEKSFRLSDLSESLGLSHENPHQADSDAQVTAELLLLIQEKMKSLPLVTMEKIAELSQQTARETSAFIQQTYEQMKKQVTPLNPAYQVVSGIALRKKEVPLFEETFYQTSTYPKTKKAKEKLFGERFAYRAEQSRMMNLVYDHFTEGTTKDLFIEAATGTGKTLGYLLPMSYLATPEKPVIISTVSIVLQNQLVEKDLPLANQICQGKLRGIVIKSHRHYLDLQRFKATLNQPTPQKQYALYQMGV
;
A
#
# COMPACT_ATOMS: atom_id res chain seq x y z
N VAL A 1 13.76 -39.08 -3.97
CA VAL A 1 14.09 -39.53 -2.59
C VAL A 1 14.72 -40.92 -2.57
N GLN A 2 14.20 -41.93 -3.30
CA GLN A 2 14.73 -43.30 -3.27
C GLN A 2 16.18 -43.45 -3.76
N LYS A 3 16.76 -42.49 -4.48
CA LYS A 3 18.15 -42.50 -4.98
C LYS A 3 19.04 -41.44 -4.29
N ALA A 4 18.51 -40.70 -3.32
CA ALA A 4 19.31 -39.72 -2.60
C ALA A 4 20.21 -40.42 -1.56
N PRO A 5 21.43 -39.90 -1.30
CA PRO A 5 22.26 -40.40 -0.22
C PRO A 5 21.57 -40.17 1.13
N TYR A 6 21.92 -40.98 2.13
CA TYR A 6 21.51 -40.68 3.49
C TYR A 6 22.16 -39.39 3.96
N PHE A 7 21.49 -38.66 4.85
CA PHE A 7 22.00 -37.40 5.35
C PHE A 7 23.35 -37.54 6.05
N GLU A 8 23.54 -38.62 6.74
CA GLU A 8 24.80 -39.01 7.40
C GLU A 8 25.98 -39.06 6.43
N ASP A 9 25.75 -39.52 5.18
CA ASP A 9 26.80 -39.64 4.18
C ASP A 9 27.30 -38.30 3.64
N VAL A 10 26.46 -37.28 3.74
CA VAL A 10 26.72 -35.92 3.18
C VAL A 10 26.87 -34.84 4.24
N ALA A 11 26.59 -35.12 5.51
CA ALA A 11 26.56 -34.15 6.59
C ALA A 11 27.86 -33.34 6.73
N HIS A 12 29.01 -34.01 6.71
CA HIS A 12 30.32 -33.34 6.78
C HIS A 12 30.58 -32.44 5.57
N THR A 13 30.18 -32.89 4.38
CA THR A 13 30.30 -32.08 3.17
C THR A 13 29.42 -30.81 3.25
N ILE A 14 28.17 -30.99 3.71
CA ILE A 14 27.26 -29.86 3.92
C ILE A 14 27.82 -28.87 4.95
N TYR A 15 28.34 -29.39 6.09
CA TYR A 15 28.95 -28.56 7.12
C TYR A 15 30.09 -27.70 6.54
N HIS A 16 31.01 -28.29 5.75
CA HIS A 16 32.10 -27.55 5.12
C HIS A 16 31.64 -26.53 4.10
N TYR A 17 30.55 -26.79 3.34
CA TYR A 17 29.99 -25.80 2.44
C TYR A 17 29.38 -24.60 3.18
N LEU A 18 28.98 -24.79 4.43
CA LEU A 18 28.39 -23.72 5.24
C LEU A 18 29.43 -22.90 5.99
N GLU A 19 30.69 -23.39 6.12
CA GLU A 19 31.76 -22.62 6.79
C GLU A 19 31.96 -21.28 6.09
N ASP A 20 32.10 -20.21 6.90
CA ASP A 20 32.32 -18.82 6.45
C ASP A 20 31.22 -18.25 5.52
N THR A 21 30.01 -18.81 5.58
CA THR A 21 28.86 -18.34 4.82
C THR A 21 27.82 -17.65 5.70
N ILE A 22 26.81 -17.09 5.06
CA ILE A 22 25.58 -16.59 5.70
C ILE A 22 24.43 -17.48 5.28
N PHE A 23 23.76 -18.10 6.23
CA PHE A 23 22.58 -18.91 5.97
C PHE A 23 21.38 -17.99 5.72
N VAL A 24 20.67 -18.16 4.61
CA VAL A 24 19.50 -17.38 4.27
C VAL A 24 18.31 -18.30 4.08
N ALA A 25 17.22 -18.03 4.80
CA ALA A 25 15.98 -18.77 4.62
C ALA A 25 14.75 -17.89 4.85
N HIS A 26 13.62 -18.39 4.43
CA HIS A 26 12.32 -17.77 4.68
C HIS A 26 11.69 -18.41 5.92
N ASN A 27 11.65 -17.69 7.07
CA ASN A 27 11.41 -18.21 8.41
C ASN A 27 12.60 -19.06 8.91
N VAL A 28 13.75 -18.43 8.95
CA VAL A 28 15.08 -19.02 9.15
C VAL A 28 15.20 -19.93 10.38
N HIS A 29 14.47 -19.64 11.45
CA HIS A 29 14.51 -20.44 12.67
C HIS A 29 14.11 -21.91 12.47
N PHE A 30 13.22 -22.17 11.52
CA PHE A 30 12.81 -23.54 11.21
C PHE A 30 13.95 -24.32 10.56
N ASP A 31 14.46 -23.82 9.46
CA ASP A 31 15.46 -24.53 8.66
C ASP A 31 16.82 -24.60 9.36
N TYR A 32 17.26 -23.48 9.92
CA TYR A 32 18.55 -23.39 10.62
C TYR A 32 18.62 -24.33 11.83
N ASN A 33 17.61 -24.31 12.68
CA ASN A 33 17.61 -25.13 13.89
C ASN A 33 17.50 -26.63 13.55
N PHE A 34 16.73 -26.98 12.51
CA PHE A 34 16.62 -28.35 12.06
C PHE A 34 17.97 -28.85 11.52
N LEU A 35 18.57 -28.10 10.60
CA LEU A 35 19.87 -28.45 10.01
C LEU A 35 20.98 -28.53 11.07
N ALA A 36 21.07 -27.55 11.97
CA ALA A 36 22.08 -27.53 13.03
C ALA A 36 21.99 -28.78 13.93
N ARG A 37 20.77 -29.23 14.28
CA ARG A 37 20.56 -30.45 15.09
C ARG A 37 20.97 -31.72 14.34
N GLU A 38 20.61 -31.82 13.07
CA GLU A 38 20.93 -32.97 12.25
C GLU A 38 22.44 -33.07 12.00
N LEU A 39 23.13 -31.96 11.75
CA LEU A 39 24.58 -31.92 11.61
C LEU A 39 25.28 -32.42 12.90
N VAL A 40 24.89 -31.92 14.06
CA VAL A 40 25.45 -32.38 15.35
C VAL A 40 25.14 -33.84 15.59
N ARG A 41 23.95 -34.35 15.24
CA ARG A 41 23.61 -35.78 15.30
C ARG A 41 24.56 -36.63 14.47
N CYS A 42 25.03 -36.12 13.34
CA CYS A 42 25.99 -36.77 12.45
C CYS A 42 27.47 -36.57 12.86
N GLY A 43 27.74 -35.97 14.02
CA GLY A 43 29.08 -35.82 14.59
C GLY A 43 29.86 -34.59 14.12
N THR A 44 29.21 -33.61 13.46
CA THR A 44 29.86 -32.35 13.15
C THR A 44 29.89 -31.44 14.39
N PRO A 45 30.79 -30.43 14.43
CA PRO A 45 30.68 -29.35 15.42
C PRO A 45 29.35 -28.61 15.32
N PRO A 46 28.91 -27.90 16.39
CA PRO A 46 27.73 -27.04 16.32
C PRO A 46 27.84 -25.99 15.21
N LEU A 47 26.77 -25.81 14.44
CA LEU A 47 26.69 -24.80 13.42
C LEU A 47 26.56 -23.42 14.09
N THR A 48 27.48 -22.48 13.80
CA THR A 48 27.55 -21.16 14.42
C THR A 48 27.65 -20.02 13.39
N ILE A 49 27.18 -20.29 12.17
CA ILE A 49 27.18 -19.28 11.09
C ILE A 49 26.05 -18.26 11.27
N PRO A 50 26.24 -17.01 10.77
CA PRO A 50 25.17 -16.02 10.77
C PRO A 50 23.99 -16.45 9.89
N ALA A 51 22.79 -16.02 10.26
CA ALA A 51 21.56 -16.39 9.55
C ALA A 51 20.65 -15.19 9.34
N ILE A 52 20.15 -15.02 8.12
CA ILE A 52 19.25 -13.93 7.71
C ILE A 52 17.85 -14.51 7.45
N ASP A 53 16.82 -13.87 8.04
CA ASP A 53 15.43 -14.19 7.78
C ASP A 53 14.83 -13.24 6.74
N THR A 54 14.45 -13.78 5.58
CA THR A 54 13.82 -12.98 4.53
C THR A 54 12.39 -12.55 4.89
N VAL A 55 11.72 -13.19 5.88
CA VAL A 55 10.43 -12.72 6.42
C VAL A 55 10.63 -11.38 7.13
N GLU A 56 11.64 -11.30 8.02
CA GLU A 56 11.95 -10.06 8.75
C GLU A 56 12.31 -8.93 7.79
N LEU A 57 13.15 -9.20 6.80
CA LEU A 57 13.50 -8.21 5.76
C LEU A 57 12.28 -7.78 4.94
N ALA A 58 11.42 -8.72 4.53
CA ALA A 58 10.20 -8.40 3.78
C ALA A 58 9.24 -7.52 4.60
N GLN A 59 9.07 -7.80 5.89
CA GLN A 59 8.24 -6.97 6.77
C GLN A 59 8.76 -5.53 6.89
N ILE A 60 10.08 -5.32 6.82
CA ILE A 60 10.69 -3.99 6.87
C ILE A 60 10.56 -3.28 5.51
N PHE A 61 10.89 -3.93 4.40
CA PHE A 61 11.06 -3.28 3.11
C PHE A 61 9.86 -3.43 2.16
N LEU A 62 8.91 -4.30 2.48
CA LEU A 62 7.67 -4.55 1.73
C LEU A 62 6.44 -4.47 2.67
N PRO A 63 6.30 -3.40 3.48
CA PRO A 63 5.29 -3.35 4.55
C PRO A 63 3.85 -3.27 4.04
N THR A 64 3.64 -3.03 2.75
CA THR A 64 2.32 -2.96 2.11
C THR A 64 1.79 -4.32 1.65
N GLU A 65 2.64 -5.37 1.72
CA GLU A 65 2.22 -6.72 1.37
C GLU A 65 1.19 -7.26 2.38
N LYS A 66 0.19 -7.95 1.86
CA LYS A 66 -0.92 -8.49 2.67
C LYS A 66 -0.54 -9.73 3.46
N SER A 67 0.45 -10.44 3.00
CA SER A 67 0.96 -11.68 3.58
C SER A 67 2.46 -11.78 3.36
N PHE A 68 3.16 -12.40 4.31
CA PHE A 68 4.60 -12.63 4.25
C PHE A 68 4.92 -14.14 4.10
N ARG A 69 3.99 -14.93 3.57
CA ARG A 69 4.28 -16.30 3.14
C ARG A 69 5.03 -16.26 1.82
N LEU A 70 5.98 -17.16 1.63
CA LEU A 70 6.81 -17.20 0.42
C LEU A 70 5.97 -17.30 -0.86
N SER A 71 4.95 -18.16 -0.86
CA SER A 71 4.01 -18.32 -1.98
C SER A 71 3.26 -17.03 -2.33
N ASP A 72 2.78 -16.32 -1.29
CA ASP A 72 1.99 -15.10 -1.49
C ASP A 72 2.89 -13.94 -1.97
N LEU A 73 4.11 -13.84 -1.42
CA LEU A 73 5.11 -12.87 -1.85
C LEU A 73 5.58 -13.14 -3.28
N SER A 74 5.83 -14.41 -3.64
CA SER A 74 6.24 -14.75 -4.99
C SER A 74 5.18 -14.37 -6.03
N GLU A 75 3.91 -14.62 -5.74
CA GLU A 75 2.80 -14.24 -6.61
C GLU A 75 2.66 -12.71 -6.72
N SER A 76 2.64 -11.98 -5.59
CA SER A 76 2.45 -10.52 -5.57
C SER A 76 3.61 -9.77 -6.22
N LEU A 77 4.84 -10.27 -6.10
CA LEU A 77 6.06 -9.66 -6.63
C LEU A 77 6.45 -10.18 -8.02
N GLY A 78 5.70 -11.15 -8.57
CA GLY A 78 5.97 -11.74 -9.88
C GLY A 78 7.26 -12.57 -9.94
N LEU A 79 7.67 -13.19 -8.81
CA LEU A 79 8.80 -14.11 -8.77
C LEU A 79 8.39 -15.49 -9.32
N SER A 80 9.31 -16.18 -10.00
CA SER A 80 9.04 -17.49 -10.56
C SER A 80 9.05 -18.56 -9.48
N HIS A 81 7.90 -19.07 -9.11
CA HIS A 81 7.73 -20.13 -8.12
C HIS A 81 7.02 -21.32 -8.74
N GLU A 82 7.76 -22.08 -9.58
CA GLU A 82 7.18 -23.12 -10.43
C GLU A 82 6.62 -24.30 -9.64
N ASN A 83 7.30 -24.69 -8.54
CA ASN A 83 6.96 -25.86 -7.74
C ASN A 83 6.96 -25.53 -6.24
N PRO A 84 5.92 -24.87 -5.70
CA PRO A 84 5.81 -24.61 -4.27
C PRO A 84 5.91 -25.89 -3.45
N HIS A 85 6.61 -25.81 -2.30
CA HIS A 85 6.92 -26.92 -1.38
C HIS A 85 7.96 -27.94 -1.91
N GLN A 86 8.68 -27.60 -2.97
CA GLN A 86 9.92 -28.27 -3.33
C GLN A 86 11.11 -27.44 -2.83
N ALA A 87 12.01 -28.05 -2.10
CA ALA A 87 13.08 -27.36 -1.39
C ALA A 87 14.01 -26.55 -2.29
N ASP A 88 14.30 -27.03 -3.49
CA ASP A 88 15.10 -26.35 -4.50
C ASP A 88 14.38 -25.12 -5.07
N SER A 89 13.07 -25.25 -5.37
CA SER A 89 12.24 -24.15 -5.83
C SER A 89 12.06 -23.08 -4.75
N ASP A 90 11.78 -23.49 -3.51
CA ASP A 90 11.64 -22.57 -2.37
C ASP A 90 12.96 -21.84 -2.07
N ALA A 91 14.10 -22.51 -2.17
CA ALA A 91 15.42 -21.91 -2.00
C ALA A 91 15.73 -20.88 -3.10
N GLN A 92 15.41 -21.19 -4.36
CA GLN A 92 15.59 -20.26 -5.47
C GLN A 92 14.75 -19.00 -5.29
N VAL A 93 13.45 -19.14 -4.99
CA VAL A 93 12.55 -18.00 -4.77
C VAL A 93 12.99 -17.18 -3.56
N THR A 94 13.50 -17.83 -2.51
CA THR A 94 14.05 -17.10 -1.35
C THR A 94 15.27 -16.26 -1.72
N ALA A 95 16.15 -16.78 -2.58
CA ALA A 95 17.29 -16.02 -3.08
C ALA A 95 16.85 -14.85 -3.97
N GLU A 96 15.89 -15.07 -4.88
CA GLU A 96 15.32 -13.99 -5.71
C GLU A 96 14.65 -12.92 -4.87
N LEU A 97 13.90 -13.30 -3.83
CA LEU A 97 13.28 -12.37 -2.88
C LEU A 97 14.33 -11.54 -2.14
N LEU A 98 15.42 -12.15 -1.67
CA LEU A 98 16.52 -11.41 -1.01
C LEU A 98 17.12 -10.36 -1.95
N LEU A 99 17.39 -10.73 -3.20
CA LEU A 99 17.93 -9.79 -4.20
C LEU A 99 16.95 -8.66 -4.50
N LEU A 100 15.66 -8.96 -4.64
CA LEU A 100 14.61 -7.95 -4.84
C LEU A 100 14.56 -6.98 -3.66
N ILE A 101 14.60 -7.49 -2.42
CA ILE A 101 14.63 -6.65 -1.22
C ILE A 101 15.89 -5.77 -1.22
N GLN A 102 17.04 -6.30 -1.59
CA GLN A 102 18.28 -5.52 -1.67
C GLN A 102 18.17 -4.38 -2.71
N GLU A 103 17.60 -4.64 -3.88
CA GLU A 103 17.34 -3.61 -4.88
C GLU A 103 16.33 -2.57 -4.38
N LYS A 104 15.31 -3.01 -3.65
CA LYS A 104 14.37 -2.10 -2.99
C LYS A 104 15.07 -1.21 -1.98
N MET A 105 15.95 -1.75 -1.15
CA MET A 105 16.79 -0.98 -0.22
C MET A 105 17.59 0.09 -0.94
N LYS A 106 18.31 -0.29 -2.02
CA LYS A 106 19.11 0.63 -2.83
C LYS A 106 18.28 1.71 -3.53
N SER A 107 17.02 1.47 -3.79
CA SER A 107 16.09 2.44 -4.40
C SER A 107 15.57 3.50 -3.43
N LEU A 108 15.71 3.29 -2.13
CA LEU A 108 15.26 4.23 -1.10
C LEU A 108 16.19 5.46 -1.04
N PRO A 109 15.67 6.63 -0.64
CA PRO A 109 16.50 7.78 -0.34
C PRO A 109 17.55 7.46 0.74
N LEU A 110 18.78 7.95 0.57
CA LEU A 110 19.86 7.66 1.51
C LEU A 110 19.52 8.04 2.95
N VAL A 111 18.82 9.16 3.16
CA VAL A 111 18.35 9.60 4.49
C VAL A 111 17.36 8.61 5.12
N THR A 112 16.55 7.93 4.31
CA THR A 112 15.64 6.88 4.77
C THR A 112 16.43 5.64 5.18
N MET A 113 17.38 5.21 4.33
CA MET A 113 18.24 4.07 4.65
C MET A 113 19.11 4.31 5.89
N GLU A 114 19.59 5.54 6.11
CA GLU A 114 20.27 5.92 7.34
C GLU A 114 19.42 5.66 8.58
N LYS A 115 18.16 6.12 8.56
CA LYS A 115 17.23 5.90 9.68
C LYS A 115 16.86 4.44 9.88
N ILE A 116 16.65 3.69 8.80
CA ILE A 116 16.41 2.25 8.88
C ILE A 116 17.64 1.54 9.47
N ALA A 117 18.85 1.90 9.04
CA ALA A 117 20.08 1.33 9.56
C ALA A 117 20.26 1.64 11.06
N GLU A 118 20.02 2.87 11.52
CA GLU A 118 20.04 3.22 12.93
C GLU A 118 19.04 2.38 13.76
N LEU A 119 17.81 2.22 13.26
CA LEU A 119 16.75 1.49 13.95
C LEU A 119 16.98 -0.02 13.91
N SER A 120 17.61 -0.55 12.87
CA SER A 120 17.87 -1.98 12.70
C SER A 120 18.76 -2.58 13.77
N GLN A 121 19.52 -1.77 14.51
CA GLN A 121 20.32 -2.23 15.66
C GLN A 121 19.52 -2.98 16.74
N GLN A 122 18.19 -2.92 16.66
CA GLN A 122 17.26 -3.63 17.57
C GLN A 122 16.64 -4.89 16.95
N THR A 123 16.92 -5.16 15.66
CA THR A 123 16.55 -6.41 15.00
C THR A 123 17.59 -7.51 15.28
N ALA A 124 17.42 -8.69 14.66
CA ALA A 124 18.45 -9.72 14.71
C ALA A 124 19.79 -9.16 14.20
N ARG A 125 20.88 -9.58 14.84
CA ARG A 125 22.24 -9.04 14.57
C ARG A 125 22.60 -9.12 13.10
N GLU A 126 22.27 -10.21 12.46
CA GLU A 126 22.59 -10.52 11.08
C GLU A 126 21.75 -9.68 10.11
N THR A 127 20.46 -9.51 10.40
CA THR A 127 19.55 -8.60 9.67
C THR A 127 20.06 -7.16 9.76
N SER A 128 20.44 -6.72 10.95
CA SER A 128 21.04 -5.39 11.14
C SER A 128 22.34 -5.25 10.36
N ALA A 129 23.24 -6.25 10.40
CA ALA A 129 24.50 -6.22 9.67
C ALA A 129 24.28 -6.11 8.14
N PHE A 130 23.32 -6.85 7.60
CA PHE A 130 22.96 -6.80 6.18
C PHE A 130 22.44 -5.41 5.77
N ILE A 131 21.56 -4.82 6.60
CA ILE A 131 21.04 -3.46 6.38
C ILE A 131 22.18 -2.43 6.44
N GLN A 132 23.04 -2.51 7.45
CA GLN A 132 24.19 -1.62 7.61
C GLN A 132 25.16 -1.72 6.43
N GLN A 133 25.49 -2.94 6.00
CA GLN A 133 26.35 -3.15 4.85
C GLN A 133 25.79 -2.52 3.56
N THR A 134 24.49 -2.69 3.32
CA THR A 134 23.81 -2.09 2.17
C THR A 134 23.84 -0.56 2.25
N TYR A 135 23.55 0.00 3.42
CA TYR A 135 23.64 1.46 3.64
C TYR A 135 25.05 2.00 3.39
N GLU A 136 26.10 1.34 3.90
CA GLU A 136 27.50 1.75 3.65
C GLU A 136 27.88 1.64 2.18
N GLN A 137 27.35 0.68 1.43
CA GLN A 137 27.51 0.62 -0.03
C GLN A 137 26.83 1.81 -0.72
N MET A 138 25.62 2.16 -0.32
CA MET A 138 24.90 3.31 -0.87
C MET A 138 25.61 4.64 -0.60
N LYS A 139 26.23 4.82 0.58
CA LYS A 139 27.02 6.01 0.93
C LYS A 139 28.22 6.22 0.00
N LYS A 140 28.82 5.14 -0.49
CA LYS A 140 29.95 5.22 -1.43
C LYS A 140 29.53 5.65 -2.83
N GLN A 141 28.26 5.50 -3.16
CA GLN A 141 27.67 5.89 -4.43
C GLN A 141 26.91 7.20 -4.23
N VAL A 142 27.47 8.32 -4.67
CA VAL A 142 26.77 9.62 -4.61
C VAL A 142 25.60 9.60 -5.59
N THR A 143 24.45 9.16 -5.11
CA THR A 143 23.20 9.16 -5.88
C THR A 143 22.40 10.40 -5.50
N PRO A 144 22.07 11.30 -6.43
CA PRO A 144 21.23 12.45 -6.13
C PRO A 144 19.83 11.96 -5.68
N LEU A 145 19.23 12.74 -4.77
CA LEU A 145 17.85 12.43 -4.32
C LEU A 145 16.93 12.41 -5.54
N ASN A 146 16.19 11.32 -5.69
CA ASN A 146 15.18 11.21 -6.74
C ASN A 146 14.18 12.38 -6.62
N PRO A 147 13.92 13.13 -7.70
CA PRO A 147 13.03 14.31 -7.70
C PRO A 147 11.61 14.03 -7.18
N ALA A 148 11.17 12.77 -7.21
CA ALA A 148 9.88 12.35 -6.64
C ALA A 148 9.81 12.47 -5.11
N TYR A 149 10.94 12.68 -4.44
CA TYR A 149 11.01 12.84 -2.98
C TYR A 149 11.40 14.27 -2.59
N GLN A 150 11.03 14.63 -1.38
CA GLN A 150 11.51 15.83 -0.67
C GLN A 150 11.87 15.45 0.75
N VAL A 151 12.90 16.09 1.30
CA VAL A 151 13.30 15.88 2.70
C VAL A 151 12.71 16.97 3.56
N VAL A 152 11.89 16.58 4.53
CA VAL A 152 11.27 17.48 5.51
C VAL A 152 11.66 17.02 6.90
N SER A 153 12.34 17.88 7.65
CA SER A 153 12.80 17.57 9.02
C SER A 153 13.64 16.27 9.12
N GLY A 154 14.42 15.96 8.10
CA GLY A 154 15.26 14.76 8.06
C GLY A 154 14.53 13.47 7.67
N ILE A 155 13.29 13.57 7.19
CA ILE A 155 12.50 12.45 6.69
C ILE A 155 12.24 12.65 5.20
N ALA A 156 12.53 11.65 4.37
CA ALA A 156 12.20 11.70 2.95
C ALA A 156 10.73 11.34 2.75
N LEU A 157 10.01 12.22 2.09
CA LEU A 157 8.59 12.06 1.77
C LEU A 157 8.42 12.05 0.25
N ARG A 158 7.65 11.11 -0.26
CA ARG A 158 7.26 11.12 -1.66
C ARG A 158 6.36 12.33 -1.92
N LYS A 159 6.72 13.14 -2.91
CA LYS A 159 5.89 14.25 -3.35
C LYS A 159 4.57 13.70 -3.88
N LYS A 160 3.47 14.23 -3.38
CA LYS A 160 2.18 13.95 -3.97
C LYS A 160 2.08 14.77 -5.27
N GLU A 161 1.89 14.10 -6.39
CA GLU A 161 1.51 14.79 -7.61
C GLU A 161 0.12 15.41 -7.37
N VAL A 162 0.10 16.71 -7.22
CA VAL A 162 -1.15 17.46 -7.24
C VAL A 162 -1.44 17.69 -8.71
N PRO A 163 -2.51 17.13 -9.27
CA PRO A 163 -2.85 17.39 -10.67
C PRO A 163 -2.99 18.91 -10.84
N LEU A 164 -2.37 19.44 -11.90
CA LEU A 164 -2.52 20.86 -12.27
C LEU A 164 -4.00 21.17 -12.25
N PHE A 165 -4.36 22.28 -11.59
CA PHE A 165 -5.73 22.74 -11.53
C PHE A 165 -6.18 23.10 -12.95
N GLU A 166 -6.84 22.15 -13.63
CA GLU A 166 -7.66 22.49 -14.78
C GLU A 166 -8.87 23.29 -14.28
N GLU A 167 -9.34 24.24 -15.07
CA GLU A 167 -10.54 25.01 -14.73
C GLU A 167 -11.70 24.08 -14.42
N THR A 168 -12.38 24.33 -13.30
CA THR A 168 -13.58 23.60 -12.92
C THR A 168 -14.75 24.17 -13.71
N PHE A 169 -15.35 23.33 -14.54
CA PHE A 169 -16.55 23.72 -15.29
C PHE A 169 -17.78 23.46 -14.43
N TYR A 170 -18.54 24.51 -14.20
CA TYR A 170 -19.85 24.44 -13.58
C TYR A 170 -20.91 24.20 -14.66
N GLN A 171 -21.98 23.48 -14.30
CA GLN A 171 -23.10 23.29 -15.22
C GLN A 171 -23.83 24.60 -15.44
N THR A 172 -23.86 25.07 -16.69
CA THR A 172 -24.63 26.25 -17.11
C THR A 172 -25.96 25.90 -17.74
N SER A 173 -26.17 24.60 -18.04
CA SER A 173 -27.42 24.11 -18.62
C SER A 173 -28.52 23.94 -17.58
N THR A 174 -29.77 24.01 -18.01
CA THR A 174 -30.93 23.76 -17.15
C THR A 174 -30.99 22.32 -16.69
N TYR A 175 -31.28 22.09 -15.41
CA TYR A 175 -31.46 20.77 -14.86
C TYR A 175 -32.59 19.98 -15.56
N PRO A 176 -32.37 18.74 -15.99
CA PRO A 176 -33.35 17.95 -16.73
C PRO A 176 -34.41 17.34 -15.80
N LYS A 177 -35.51 18.08 -15.53
CA LYS A 177 -36.58 17.62 -14.63
C LYS A 177 -37.41 16.47 -15.21
N THR A 178 -37.65 16.47 -16.53
CA THR A 178 -38.56 15.49 -17.16
C THR A 178 -37.89 14.17 -17.49
N LYS A 179 -38.70 13.10 -17.59
CA LYS A 179 -38.23 11.77 -18.03
C LYS A 179 -37.47 11.86 -19.34
N LYS A 180 -38.09 12.47 -20.38
CA LYS A 180 -37.47 12.61 -21.72
C LYS A 180 -36.14 13.36 -21.67
N ALA A 181 -36.04 14.39 -20.84
CA ALA A 181 -34.79 15.17 -20.71
C ALA A 181 -33.68 14.34 -19.99
N LYS A 182 -34.06 13.53 -19.00
CA LYS A 182 -33.11 12.63 -18.33
C LYS A 182 -32.68 11.46 -19.21
N GLU A 183 -33.59 10.89 -19.98
CA GLU A 183 -33.25 9.84 -20.96
C GLU A 183 -32.29 10.38 -22.03
N LYS A 184 -32.48 11.60 -22.48
CA LYS A 184 -31.53 12.29 -23.38
C LYS A 184 -30.15 12.51 -22.71
N LEU A 185 -30.13 12.89 -21.43
CA LEU A 185 -28.89 13.09 -20.68
C LEU A 185 -28.13 11.79 -20.46
N PHE A 186 -28.84 10.71 -20.12
CA PHE A 186 -28.26 9.39 -19.88
C PHE A 186 -27.79 8.72 -21.17
N GLY A 187 -28.43 9.01 -22.30
CA GLY A 187 -28.15 8.39 -23.58
C GLY A 187 -28.38 6.88 -23.55
N GLU A 188 -27.72 6.16 -24.44
CA GLU A 188 -27.83 4.69 -24.52
C GLU A 188 -27.00 3.96 -23.45
N ARG A 189 -26.05 4.64 -22.83
CA ARG A 189 -25.10 4.04 -21.88
C ARG A 189 -25.67 3.81 -20.49
N PHE A 190 -26.67 4.58 -20.09
CA PHE A 190 -27.21 4.57 -18.73
C PHE A 190 -28.75 4.38 -18.76
N ALA A 191 -29.20 3.32 -18.12
CA ALA A 191 -30.63 3.06 -18.04
C ALA A 191 -31.35 4.09 -17.16
N TYR A 192 -32.47 4.63 -17.67
CA TYR A 192 -33.37 5.44 -16.86
C TYR A 192 -34.03 4.60 -15.78
N ARG A 193 -33.98 5.09 -14.53
CA ARG A 193 -34.63 4.46 -13.36
C ARG A 193 -35.59 5.47 -12.71
N ALA A 194 -36.87 5.12 -12.64
CA ALA A 194 -37.91 6.03 -12.18
C ALA A 194 -37.68 6.50 -10.73
N GLU A 195 -37.35 5.59 -9.81
CA GLU A 195 -37.10 5.89 -8.39
C GLU A 195 -35.90 6.82 -8.21
N GLN A 196 -34.81 6.55 -8.93
CA GLN A 196 -33.62 7.42 -8.93
C GLN A 196 -33.95 8.79 -9.48
N SER A 197 -34.72 8.87 -10.56
CA SER A 197 -35.15 10.13 -11.17
C SER A 197 -36.04 10.95 -10.22
N ARG A 198 -36.92 10.27 -9.48
CA ARG A 198 -37.76 10.90 -8.45
C ARG A 198 -36.89 11.49 -7.33
N MET A 199 -35.92 10.72 -6.83
CA MET A 199 -34.98 11.19 -5.83
C MET A 199 -34.19 12.41 -6.33
N MET A 200 -33.69 12.38 -7.56
CA MET A 200 -32.97 13.50 -8.19
C MET A 200 -33.81 14.78 -8.20
N ASN A 201 -35.08 14.68 -8.57
CA ASN A 201 -35.98 15.85 -8.60
C ASN A 201 -36.27 16.36 -7.19
N LEU A 202 -36.54 15.49 -6.23
CA LEU A 202 -36.75 15.89 -4.83
C LEU A 202 -35.53 16.67 -4.28
N VAL A 203 -34.33 16.19 -4.54
CA VAL A 203 -33.09 16.88 -4.13
C VAL A 203 -33.00 18.24 -4.82
N TYR A 204 -33.16 18.30 -6.14
CA TYR A 204 -33.06 19.56 -6.88
C TYR A 204 -34.09 20.59 -6.42
N ASP A 205 -35.36 20.20 -6.33
CA ASP A 205 -36.47 21.09 -5.95
C ASP A 205 -36.33 21.59 -4.51
N HIS A 206 -35.85 20.74 -3.60
CA HIS A 206 -35.59 21.15 -2.22
C HIS A 206 -34.56 22.28 -2.12
N PHE A 207 -33.45 22.21 -2.85
CA PHE A 207 -32.40 23.21 -2.81
C PHE A 207 -32.68 24.44 -3.66
N THR A 208 -33.66 24.40 -4.56
CA THR A 208 -34.04 25.54 -5.40
C THR A 208 -35.32 26.24 -4.92
N GLU A 209 -36.32 25.48 -4.48
CA GLU A 209 -37.67 25.97 -4.18
C GLU A 209 -38.12 25.62 -2.75
N GLY A 210 -37.30 24.82 -2.02
CA GLY A 210 -37.67 24.29 -0.71
C GLY A 210 -37.78 25.37 0.36
N THR A 211 -38.86 25.30 1.14
CA THR A 211 -39.11 26.19 2.29
C THR A 211 -38.54 25.60 3.60
N THR A 212 -38.23 24.34 3.63
CA THR A 212 -37.65 23.65 4.79
C THR A 212 -36.13 23.55 4.69
N LYS A 213 -35.44 23.55 5.85
CA LYS A 213 -33.97 23.44 5.88
C LYS A 213 -33.49 22.04 5.59
N ASP A 214 -34.27 21.03 5.96
CA ASP A 214 -33.87 19.63 5.96
C ASP A 214 -34.75 18.81 5.01
N LEU A 215 -34.12 17.87 4.30
CA LEU A 215 -34.78 16.86 3.46
C LEU A 215 -34.25 15.47 3.83
N PHE A 216 -35.15 14.60 4.26
CA PHE A 216 -34.85 13.19 4.55
C PHE A 216 -35.36 12.30 3.41
N ILE A 217 -34.47 11.49 2.84
CA ILE A 217 -34.80 10.57 1.76
C ILE A 217 -34.42 9.16 2.16
N GLU A 218 -35.38 8.28 2.23
CA GLU A 218 -35.18 6.85 2.36
C GLU A 218 -35.33 6.18 0.99
N ALA A 219 -34.33 5.39 0.61
CA ALA A 219 -34.33 4.64 -0.65
C ALA A 219 -33.67 3.29 -0.46
N ALA A 220 -34.23 2.25 -1.08
CA ALA A 220 -33.70 0.89 -1.01
C ALA A 220 -32.26 0.78 -1.56
N THR A 221 -31.55 -0.30 -1.20
CA THR A 221 -30.24 -0.61 -1.78
C THR A 221 -30.37 -0.86 -3.29
N GLY A 222 -29.38 -0.43 -4.07
CA GLY A 222 -29.40 -0.62 -5.53
C GLY A 222 -30.20 0.42 -6.32
N THR A 223 -30.91 1.37 -5.69
CA THR A 223 -31.66 2.45 -6.40
C THR A 223 -30.74 3.47 -7.08
N GLY A 224 -29.45 3.45 -6.80
CA GLY A 224 -28.48 4.45 -7.33
C GLY A 224 -28.51 5.77 -6.55
N LYS A 225 -28.63 5.69 -5.23
CA LYS A 225 -28.69 6.86 -4.32
C LYS A 225 -27.59 7.90 -4.59
N THR A 226 -26.36 7.45 -4.83
CA THR A 226 -25.21 8.36 -5.03
C THR A 226 -25.44 9.27 -6.21
N LEU A 227 -25.79 8.76 -7.38
CA LEU A 227 -26.16 9.59 -8.52
C LEU A 227 -27.47 10.36 -8.26
N GLY A 228 -28.37 9.81 -7.43
CA GLY A 228 -29.62 10.43 -7.04
C GLY A 228 -29.45 11.79 -6.36
N TYR A 229 -28.37 12.01 -5.62
CA TYR A 229 -28.02 13.31 -5.05
C TYR A 229 -26.89 14.00 -5.79
N LEU A 230 -25.88 13.29 -6.27
CA LEU A 230 -24.70 13.90 -6.89
C LEU A 230 -25.04 14.63 -8.19
N LEU A 231 -25.89 14.03 -9.02
CA LEU A 231 -26.30 14.62 -10.30
C LEU A 231 -27.06 15.95 -10.12
N PRO A 232 -28.16 16.05 -9.36
CA PRO A 232 -28.84 17.34 -9.16
C PRO A 232 -27.94 18.37 -8.48
N MET A 233 -27.11 17.97 -7.51
CA MET A 233 -26.20 18.89 -6.83
C MET A 233 -25.12 19.43 -7.76
N SER A 234 -24.73 18.70 -8.81
CA SER A 234 -23.80 19.18 -9.83
C SER A 234 -24.31 20.40 -10.61
N TYR A 235 -25.62 20.55 -10.73
CA TYR A 235 -26.27 21.71 -11.36
C TYR A 235 -26.43 22.90 -10.39
N LEU A 236 -26.24 22.68 -9.10
CA LEU A 236 -26.40 23.69 -8.05
C LEU A 236 -25.07 24.21 -7.51
N ALA A 237 -24.00 23.43 -7.71
CA ALA A 237 -22.67 23.80 -7.24
C ALA A 237 -22.14 25.02 -7.99
N THR A 238 -21.63 26.01 -7.22
CA THR A 238 -20.92 27.19 -7.75
C THR A 238 -19.61 27.38 -7.00
N PRO A 239 -18.67 28.20 -7.46
CA PRO A 239 -17.45 28.52 -6.72
C PRO A 239 -17.75 29.04 -5.31
N GLU A 240 -18.81 29.87 -5.17
CA GLU A 240 -19.22 30.51 -3.92
C GLU A 240 -20.03 29.56 -3.02
N LYS A 241 -20.63 28.52 -3.62
CA LYS A 241 -21.49 27.55 -2.94
C LYS A 241 -21.09 26.13 -3.29
N PRO A 242 -19.96 25.63 -2.77
CA PRO A 242 -19.55 24.25 -2.98
C PRO A 242 -20.52 23.29 -2.30
N VAL A 243 -20.68 22.11 -2.88
CA VAL A 243 -21.46 21.02 -2.29
C VAL A 243 -20.60 20.23 -1.34
N ILE A 244 -21.05 20.03 -0.10
CA ILE A 244 -20.38 19.20 0.90
C ILE A 244 -21.14 17.90 1.04
N ILE A 245 -20.45 16.78 0.85
CA ILE A 245 -20.99 15.43 1.01
C ILE A 245 -20.28 14.76 2.18
N SER A 246 -21.04 14.42 3.23
CA SER A 246 -20.52 13.67 4.37
C SER A 246 -20.90 12.19 4.25
N THR A 247 -19.95 11.30 4.51
CA THR A 247 -20.16 9.85 4.51
C THR A 247 -19.64 9.22 5.80
N VAL A 248 -20.16 8.05 6.15
CA VAL A 248 -19.82 7.35 7.39
C VAL A 248 -18.43 6.70 7.33
N SER A 249 -17.94 6.34 6.14
CA SER A 249 -16.70 5.57 6.02
C SER A 249 -15.76 6.12 4.95
N ILE A 250 -14.46 5.86 5.15
CA ILE A 250 -13.39 6.19 4.18
C ILE A 250 -13.60 5.46 2.86
N VAL A 251 -14.10 4.22 2.90
CA VAL A 251 -14.40 3.43 1.70
C VAL A 251 -15.42 4.15 0.82
N LEU A 252 -16.49 4.67 1.43
CA LEU A 252 -17.50 5.44 0.70
C LEU A 252 -16.96 6.79 0.20
N GLN A 253 -16.07 7.45 0.94
CA GLN A 253 -15.39 8.66 0.46
C GLN A 253 -14.57 8.39 -0.79
N ASN A 254 -13.76 7.34 -0.77
CA ASN A 254 -12.93 6.96 -1.90
C ASN A 254 -13.80 6.54 -3.11
N GLN A 255 -14.84 5.72 -2.89
CA GLN A 255 -15.78 5.34 -3.93
C GLN A 255 -16.40 6.57 -4.61
N LEU A 256 -16.81 7.57 -3.80
CA LEU A 256 -17.45 8.77 -4.33
C LEU A 256 -16.53 9.55 -5.27
N VAL A 257 -15.25 9.68 -4.92
CA VAL A 257 -14.27 10.47 -5.71
C VAL A 257 -13.69 9.66 -6.87
N GLU A 258 -13.41 8.38 -6.66
CA GLU A 258 -12.71 7.55 -7.65
C GLU A 258 -13.66 6.92 -8.67
N LYS A 259 -14.95 6.76 -8.32
CA LYS A 259 -15.93 6.05 -9.15
C LYS A 259 -17.15 6.89 -9.49
N ASP A 260 -17.85 7.42 -8.47
CA ASP A 260 -19.16 8.02 -8.68
C ASP A 260 -19.07 9.44 -9.29
N LEU A 261 -18.07 10.23 -8.89
CA LEU A 261 -17.83 11.57 -9.47
C LEU A 261 -17.36 11.50 -10.94
N PRO A 262 -16.41 10.64 -11.34
CA PRO A 262 -16.12 10.40 -12.74
C PRO A 262 -17.33 9.94 -13.56
N LEU A 263 -18.19 9.09 -12.99
CA LEU A 263 -19.42 8.64 -13.64
C LEU A 263 -20.40 9.81 -13.86
N ALA A 264 -20.58 10.65 -12.84
CA ALA A 264 -21.41 11.86 -12.96
C ALA A 264 -20.86 12.80 -14.03
N ASN A 265 -19.53 12.97 -14.11
CA ASN A 265 -18.88 13.77 -15.15
C ASN A 265 -19.13 13.23 -16.56
N GLN A 266 -19.11 11.90 -16.73
CA GLN A 266 -19.45 11.29 -18.03
C GLN A 266 -20.91 11.55 -18.42
N ILE A 267 -21.85 11.48 -17.46
CA ILE A 267 -23.27 11.72 -17.70
C ILE A 267 -23.53 13.19 -18.04
N CYS A 268 -22.94 14.10 -17.26
CA CYS A 268 -23.16 15.54 -17.42
C CYS A 268 -22.27 16.18 -18.50
N GLN A 269 -21.34 15.43 -19.10
CA GLN A 269 -20.26 15.96 -19.95
C GLN A 269 -19.52 17.13 -19.28
N GLY A 270 -19.44 17.06 -17.93
CA GLY A 270 -18.85 18.09 -17.09
C GLY A 270 -17.47 17.70 -16.58
N LYS A 271 -16.80 18.63 -15.90
CA LYS A 271 -15.52 18.43 -15.22
C LYS A 271 -15.63 18.81 -13.74
N LEU A 272 -16.60 18.21 -13.04
CA LEU A 272 -16.75 18.40 -11.60
C LEU A 272 -15.54 17.83 -10.86
N ARG A 273 -15.09 18.53 -9.84
CA ARG A 273 -13.97 18.12 -9.00
C ARG A 273 -14.44 17.86 -7.57
N GLY A 274 -13.87 16.86 -6.96
CA GLY A 274 -14.09 16.53 -5.56
C GLY A 274 -12.77 16.55 -4.80
N ILE A 275 -12.80 17.11 -3.60
CA ILE A 275 -11.69 17.08 -2.65
C ILE A 275 -12.12 16.24 -1.46
N VAL A 276 -11.31 15.25 -1.08
CA VAL A 276 -11.56 14.45 0.12
C VAL A 276 -10.92 15.13 1.31
N ILE A 277 -11.74 15.50 2.29
CA ILE A 277 -11.29 16.01 3.59
C ILE A 277 -11.44 14.89 4.60
N LYS A 278 -10.32 14.43 5.18
CA LYS A 278 -10.27 13.41 6.22
C LYS A 278 -9.96 14.04 7.58
N SER A 279 -10.32 13.34 8.66
CA SER A 279 -9.92 13.74 10.01
C SER A 279 -8.39 13.81 10.12
N HIS A 280 -7.88 14.66 11.00
CA HIS A 280 -6.44 14.79 11.29
C HIS A 280 -5.76 13.44 11.64
N ARG A 281 -6.53 12.47 12.15
CA ARG A 281 -6.04 11.10 12.46
C ARG A 281 -5.58 10.32 11.22
N HIS A 282 -5.92 10.77 10.03
CA HIS A 282 -5.53 10.16 8.75
C HIS A 282 -4.33 10.86 8.10
N TYR A 283 -3.74 11.82 8.78
CA TYR A 283 -2.54 12.52 8.32
C TYR A 283 -1.39 12.25 9.26
N LEU A 284 -0.20 12.02 8.70
CA LEU A 284 1.02 11.83 9.47
C LEU A 284 1.46 13.16 10.09
N ASP A 285 1.57 13.20 11.42
CA ASP A 285 2.24 14.29 12.13
C ASP A 285 3.74 13.98 12.19
N LEU A 286 4.53 14.70 11.42
CA LEU A 286 5.97 14.47 11.31
C LEU A 286 6.72 14.70 12.64
N GLN A 287 6.26 15.61 13.50
CA GLN A 287 6.90 15.85 14.79
C GLN A 287 6.68 14.67 15.73
N ARG A 288 5.43 14.19 15.82
CA ARG A 288 5.11 13.00 16.61
C ARG A 288 5.80 11.76 16.07
N PHE A 289 5.83 11.58 14.75
CA PHE A 289 6.54 10.46 14.11
C PHE A 289 8.02 10.50 14.45
N LYS A 290 8.67 11.65 14.32
CA LYS A 290 10.08 11.83 14.71
C LYS A 290 10.32 11.57 16.19
N ALA A 291 9.43 12.01 17.06
CA ALA A 291 9.52 11.73 18.50
C ALA A 291 9.40 10.22 18.77
N THR A 292 8.51 9.52 18.08
CA THR A 292 8.38 8.05 18.19
C THR A 292 9.65 7.34 17.74
N LEU A 293 10.26 7.74 16.62
CA LEU A 293 11.53 7.18 16.15
C LEU A 293 12.67 7.32 17.14
N ASN A 294 12.66 8.36 17.98
CA ASN A 294 13.70 8.64 18.96
C ASN A 294 13.45 7.98 20.32
N GLN A 295 12.32 7.29 20.53
CA GLN A 295 12.01 6.61 21.80
C GLN A 295 12.74 5.24 21.92
N PRO A 296 13.29 4.89 23.10
CA PRO A 296 14.08 3.68 23.28
C PRO A 296 13.26 2.40 23.57
N THR A 297 12.03 2.29 23.11
CA THR A 297 11.10 1.20 23.48
C THR A 297 10.85 0.20 22.32
N PRO A 298 10.19 -0.95 22.57
CA PRO A 298 9.78 -1.92 21.54
C PRO A 298 8.98 -1.31 20.37
N GLN A 299 8.43 -0.12 20.57
CA GLN A 299 7.77 0.67 19.50
C GLN A 299 8.71 1.06 18.36
N LYS A 300 10.04 1.01 18.54
CA LYS A 300 11.01 1.26 17.46
C LYS A 300 10.97 0.18 16.36
N GLN A 301 10.69 -1.06 16.70
CA GLN A 301 10.52 -2.11 15.69
C GLN A 301 9.32 -1.80 14.77
N TYR A 302 8.24 -1.30 15.34
CA TYR A 302 7.08 -0.84 14.56
C TYR A 302 7.41 0.37 13.67
N ALA A 303 8.26 1.27 14.14
CA ALA A 303 8.72 2.42 13.35
C ALA A 303 9.58 2.03 12.14
N LEU A 304 10.36 0.94 12.23
CA LEU A 304 11.07 0.36 11.09
C LEU A 304 10.11 -0.02 9.96
N TYR A 305 9.02 -0.69 10.29
CA TYR A 305 8.01 -1.08 9.29
C TYR A 305 7.33 0.14 8.65
N GLN A 306 7.15 1.22 9.40
CA GLN A 306 6.55 2.46 8.90
C GLN A 306 7.48 3.26 7.98
N MET A 307 8.80 3.15 8.15
CA MET A 307 9.75 3.87 7.30
C MET A 307 9.90 3.25 5.90
N GLY A 308 9.54 1.99 5.71
CA GLY A 308 9.53 1.33 4.40
C GLY A 308 8.35 1.71 3.51
N VAL A 309 7.34 2.37 4.05
CA VAL A 309 6.15 2.86 3.33
C VAL A 309 6.44 4.22 2.69
#